data_beda279a0fe44a28a1a23ec859f18e5e
#
_entry.id   beda279a0fe44a28a1a23ec859f18e5e
#
_cell.length_a   1.000
_cell.length_b   1.000
_cell.length_c   1.000
_cell.angle_alpha   90.00
_cell.angle_beta   90.00
_cell.angle_gamma   90.00
#
_symmetry.space_group_name_H-M   'P 1'
#
loop_
_entity.id
_entity.type
_entity.pdbx_description
1 polymer ?
#
loop_
_entity_poly.entity_id
_entity_poly.type
_entity_poly.pdbx_seq_one_letter_code
_entity_poly.pdbx_strand_id
1 'polypeptide(L)'
;MKNDYKVRAQKFIEDFFPYIEETLHRRVIHLYELSDCVAQYCIEKHRRVIMKSGCSRAAFITSDYVVKYDYVKDAFCGNSSDELRAYQEIKKMGFEHLFAEISCFTYKGYNFYIMPRVSGIQPFGDDDVLYEYLSYEEQDFIDEYFHDLHSGNFGFEKNQLKIIDYAWNSLGK
;
A
#
# COMPACT_ATOMS: atom_id res chain seq x y z
N MET A 1 -14.49 -16.22 -5.02
CA MET A 1 -14.35 -14.83 -5.51
C MET A 1 -13.39 -13.94 -4.69
N LYS A 2 -12.48 -14.51 -3.86
CA LYS A 2 -11.62 -13.73 -2.93
C LYS A 2 -10.41 -13.01 -3.57
N ASN A 3 -10.03 -13.29 -4.83
CA ASN A 3 -8.78 -12.77 -5.42
C ASN A 3 -8.94 -12.00 -6.73
N ASP A 4 -10.14 -11.54 -7.06
CA ASP A 4 -10.40 -10.86 -8.34
C ASP A 4 -9.65 -9.50 -8.45
N TYR A 5 -9.50 -8.77 -7.33
CA TYR A 5 -8.76 -7.50 -7.35
C TYR A 5 -7.27 -7.68 -7.66
N LYS A 6 -6.63 -8.77 -7.23
CA LYS A 6 -5.21 -9.05 -7.53
C LYS A 6 -5.00 -9.26 -9.02
N VAL A 7 -5.86 -10.04 -9.65
CA VAL A 7 -5.81 -10.26 -11.12
C VAL A 7 -6.01 -8.95 -11.88
N ARG A 8 -6.96 -8.11 -11.44
CA ARG A 8 -7.18 -6.78 -12.05
C ARG A 8 -6.00 -5.84 -11.84
N ALA A 9 -5.37 -5.90 -10.66
CA ALA A 9 -4.18 -5.12 -10.36
C ALA A 9 -2.97 -5.55 -11.20
N GLN A 10 -2.76 -6.85 -11.39
CA GLN A 10 -1.72 -7.38 -12.28
C GLN A 10 -1.94 -6.90 -13.71
N LYS A 11 -3.16 -7.03 -14.22
CA LYS A 11 -3.50 -6.53 -15.55
C LYS A 11 -3.32 -5.01 -15.66
N PHE A 12 -3.66 -4.26 -14.63
CA PHE A 12 -3.39 -2.82 -14.59
C PHE A 12 -1.88 -2.54 -14.69
N ILE A 13 -1.04 -3.27 -13.95
CA ILE A 13 0.41 -3.10 -14.01
C ILE A 13 0.92 -3.38 -15.43
N GLU A 14 0.49 -4.48 -16.05
CA GLU A 14 0.85 -4.81 -17.43
C GLU A 14 0.43 -3.73 -18.43
N ASP A 15 -0.78 -3.21 -18.32
CA ASP A 15 -1.34 -2.17 -19.18
C ASP A 15 -0.69 -0.78 -18.93
N PHE A 16 -0.28 -0.50 -17.68
CA PHE A 16 0.29 0.78 -17.26
C PHE A 16 1.81 0.85 -17.45
N PHE A 17 2.50 -0.28 -17.36
CA PHE A 17 3.96 -0.35 -17.41
C PHE A 17 4.57 0.38 -18.61
N PRO A 18 4.03 0.27 -19.84
CA PRO A 18 4.59 0.98 -21.00
C PRO A 18 4.67 2.50 -20.84
N TYR A 19 3.81 3.08 -20.01
CA TYR A 19 3.80 4.53 -19.72
C TYR A 19 4.88 4.95 -18.76
N ILE A 20 5.32 4.07 -17.85
CA ILE A 20 6.27 4.37 -16.78
C ILE A 20 7.64 3.73 -17.00
N GLU A 21 7.80 2.82 -17.95
CA GLU A 21 9.03 2.03 -18.17
C GLU A 21 10.27 2.91 -18.31
N GLU A 22 10.21 3.97 -19.11
CA GLU A 22 11.33 4.88 -19.29
C GLU A 22 11.69 5.63 -18.00
N THR A 23 10.68 6.07 -17.24
CA THR A 23 10.87 6.75 -15.95
C THR A 23 11.50 5.81 -14.91
N LEU A 24 11.09 4.53 -14.89
CA LEU A 24 11.63 3.55 -13.95
C LEU A 24 13.07 3.14 -14.26
N HIS A 25 13.52 3.26 -15.51
CA HIS A 25 14.92 2.98 -15.89
C HIS A 25 15.90 4.07 -15.46
N ARG A 26 15.42 5.25 -15.06
CA ARG A 26 16.28 6.35 -14.64
C ARG A 26 16.88 6.09 -13.26
N ARG A 27 18.10 6.60 -13.04
CA ARG A 27 18.77 6.52 -11.74
C ARG A 27 18.01 7.30 -10.64
N VAL A 28 17.33 8.37 -11.03
CA VAL A 28 16.50 9.21 -10.16
C VAL A 28 15.12 9.30 -10.78
N ILE A 29 14.11 8.91 -10.02
CA ILE A 29 12.71 9.00 -10.43
C ILE A 29 12.16 10.34 -9.95
N HIS A 30 11.70 11.16 -10.89
CA HIS A 30 11.02 12.41 -10.58
C HIS A 30 9.50 12.15 -10.49
N LEU A 31 8.92 12.45 -9.34
CA LEU A 31 7.51 12.17 -9.06
C LEU A 31 6.54 12.89 -9.99
N TYR A 32 6.92 14.09 -10.50
CA TYR A 32 6.09 14.80 -11.47
C TYR A 32 6.01 14.04 -12.81
N GLU A 33 7.10 13.41 -13.27
CA GLU A 33 7.09 12.59 -14.49
C GLU A 33 6.19 11.37 -14.33
N LEU A 34 6.24 10.72 -13.16
CA LEU A 34 5.34 9.61 -12.84
C LEU A 34 3.87 10.06 -12.83
N SER A 35 3.60 11.27 -12.33
CA SER A 35 2.26 11.87 -12.35
C SER A 35 1.78 12.14 -13.76
N ASP A 36 2.65 12.63 -14.66
CA ASP A 36 2.33 12.85 -16.06
C ASP A 36 2.02 11.53 -16.79
N CYS A 37 2.78 10.47 -16.51
CA CYS A 37 2.50 9.13 -17.02
C CYS A 37 1.13 8.61 -16.58
N VAL A 38 0.75 8.83 -15.32
CA VAL A 38 -0.59 8.48 -14.81
C VAL A 38 -1.67 9.28 -15.52
N ALA A 39 -1.47 10.58 -15.72
CA ALA A 39 -2.43 11.43 -16.40
C ALA A 39 -2.63 10.97 -17.86
N GLN A 40 -1.54 10.69 -18.57
CA GLN A 40 -1.60 10.16 -19.94
C GLN A 40 -2.34 8.82 -20.02
N TYR A 41 -1.99 7.88 -19.14
CA TYR A 41 -2.68 6.58 -19.04
C TYR A 41 -4.18 6.75 -18.81
N CYS A 42 -4.57 7.63 -17.87
CA CYS A 42 -5.97 7.88 -17.53
C CYS A 42 -6.75 8.40 -18.75
N ILE A 43 -6.17 9.31 -19.53
CA ILE A 43 -6.78 9.88 -20.73
C ILE A 43 -6.93 8.79 -21.80
N GLU A 44 -5.85 8.08 -22.12
CA GLU A 44 -5.84 7.11 -23.24
C GLU A 44 -6.68 5.86 -22.97
N LYS A 45 -6.72 5.41 -21.71
CA LYS A 45 -7.46 4.19 -21.31
C LYS A 45 -8.85 4.47 -20.75
N HIS A 46 -9.26 5.75 -20.67
CA HIS A 46 -10.52 6.15 -20.02
C HIS A 46 -10.67 5.55 -18.60
N ARG A 47 -9.56 5.57 -17.83
CA ARG A 47 -9.48 5.03 -16.48
C ARG A 47 -9.28 6.15 -15.46
N ARG A 48 -9.71 5.92 -14.22
CA ARG A 48 -9.43 6.82 -13.12
C ARG A 48 -8.42 6.17 -12.18
N VAL A 49 -7.22 6.74 -12.11
CA VAL A 49 -6.17 6.38 -11.16
C VAL A 49 -5.74 7.65 -10.44
N ILE A 50 -5.63 7.58 -9.12
CA ILE A 50 -5.11 8.66 -8.30
C ILE A 50 -3.71 8.25 -7.87
N MET A 51 -2.71 9.08 -8.14
CA MET A 51 -1.38 8.88 -7.60
C MET A 51 -1.22 9.66 -6.31
N LYS A 52 -0.67 8.99 -5.30
CA LYS A 52 -0.10 9.61 -4.10
C LYS A 52 1.34 9.17 -3.96
N SER A 53 2.18 10.01 -3.37
CA SER A 53 3.58 9.68 -3.12
C SER A 53 3.98 10.10 -1.71
N GLY A 54 4.81 9.29 -1.08
CA GLY A 54 5.48 9.55 0.17
C GLY A 54 6.97 9.80 -0.04
N CYS A 55 7.79 9.61 0.99
CA CYS A 55 9.25 9.79 0.94
C CYS A 55 9.97 8.69 0.11
N SER A 56 9.42 7.48 0.03
CA SER A 56 10.09 6.31 -0.55
C SER A 56 9.30 5.60 -1.65
N ARG A 57 8.01 5.88 -1.79
CA ARG A 57 7.10 5.10 -2.64
C ARG A 57 6.00 5.92 -3.27
N ALA A 58 5.53 5.45 -4.43
CA ALA A 58 4.33 5.92 -5.10
C ALA A 58 3.20 4.89 -4.91
N ALA A 59 1.97 5.36 -4.73
CA ALA A 59 0.77 4.56 -4.65
C ALA A 59 -0.20 4.96 -5.77
N PHE A 60 -0.58 3.99 -6.60
CA PHE A 60 -1.55 4.12 -7.68
C PHE A 60 -2.89 3.57 -7.20
N ILE A 61 -3.82 4.44 -6.90
CA ILE A 61 -5.10 4.14 -6.25
C ILE A 61 -6.19 4.06 -7.32
N THR A 62 -6.84 2.90 -7.40
CA THR A 62 -8.00 2.65 -8.27
C THR A 62 -9.29 2.60 -7.43
N SER A 63 -10.39 2.12 -8.03
CA SER A 63 -11.66 1.96 -7.32
C SER A 63 -11.64 0.87 -6.23
N ASP A 64 -10.82 -0.17 -6.38
CA ASP A 64 -10.91 -1.39 -5.59
C ASP A 64 -9.56 -1.98 -5.12
N TYR A 65 -8.45 -1.45 -5.62
CA TYR A 65 -7.11 -1.83 -5.19
C TYR A 65 -6.13 -0.65 -5.23
N VAL A 66 -5.01 -0.84 -4.57
CA VAL A 66 -3.84 0.06 -4.58
C VAL A 66 -2.64 -0.75 -5.07
N VAL A 67 -1.87 -0.17 -5.99
CA VAL A 67 -0.57 -0.67 -6.40
C VAL A 67 0.49 0.29 -5.88
N LYS A 68 1.44 -0.21 -5.10
CA LYS A 68 2.58 0.55 -4.59
C LYS A 68 3.85 0.21 -5.38
N TYR A 69 4.70 1.19 -5.59
CA TYR A 69 6.01 1.04 -6.18
C TYR A 69 7.04 1.80 -5.34
N ASP A 70 8.08 1.09 -4.89
CA ASP A 70 9.16 1.66 -4.09
C ASP A 70 10.24 2.24 -5.03
N TYR A 71 10.43 3.56 -5.03
CA TYR A 71 11.46 4.23 -5.80
C TYR A 71 12.73 4.55 -4.96
N VAL A 72 12.65 4.39 -3.63
CA VAL A 72 13.79 4.41 -2.71
C VAL A 72 13.88 3.03 -2.03
N LYS A 73 14.99 2.32 -2.25
CA LYS A 73 15.13 0.94 -1.76
C LYS A 73 15.39 0.84 -0.26
N ASP A 74 16.20 1.75 0.27
CA ASP A 74 16.65 1.72 1.68
C ASP A 74 16.09 2.94 2.42
N ALA A 75 14.76 3.07 2.46
CA ALA A 75 14.10 4.17 3.14
C ALA A 75 14.07 3.95 4.65
N PHE A 76 14.45 4.96 5.42
CA PHE A 76 14.43 4.91 6.89
C PHE A 76 13.03 4.62 7.45
N CYS A 77 11.99 5.15 6.82
CA CYS A 77 10.59 4.93 7.20
C CYS A 77 10.01 3.60 6.71
N GLY A 78 10.85 2.71 6.14
CA GLY A 78 10.41 1.46 5.55
C GLY A 78 9.85 1.63 4.14
N ASN A 79 9.56 0.52 3.50
CA ASN A 79 9.02 0.44 2.14
C ASN A 79 7.98 -0.69 2.02
N SER A 80 7.44 -0.92 0.83
CA SER A 80 6.40 -1.92 0.62
C SER A 80 6.92 -3.36 0.78
N SER A 81 8.21 -3.60 0.64
CA SER A 81 8.81 -4.92 0.96
C SER A 81 8.85 -5.18 2.46
N ASP A 82 9.00 -4.14 3.27
CA ASP A 82 8.90 -4.22 4.74
C ASP A 82 7.46 -4.49 5.18
N GLU A 83 6.47 -3.85 4.54
CA GLU A 83 5.06 -4.17 4.77
C GLU A 83 4.75 -5.64 4.43
N LEU A 84 5.27 -6.15 3.30
CA LEU A 84 5.05 -7.54 2.90
C LEU A 84 5.65 -8.52 3.92
N ARG A 85 6.86 -8.23 4.40
CA ARG A 85 7.52 -9.03 5.45
C ARG A 85 6.74 -8.97 6.76
N ALA A 86 6.35 -7.77 7.19
CA ALA A 86 5.54 -7.58 8.39
C ALA A 86 4.21 -8.36 8.28
N TYR A 87 3.52 -8.30 7.15
CA TYR A 87 2.28 -9.04 6.95
C TYR A 87 2.43 -10.55 7.10
N GLN A 88 3.58 -11.11 6.67
CA GLN A 88 3.86 -12.53 6.86
C GLN A 88 4.03 -12.91 8.34
N GLU A 89 4.70 -12.06 9.13
CA GLU A 89 4.82 -12.27 10.57
C GLU A 89 3.50 -12.06 11.31
N ILE A 90 2.77 -10.98 11.00
CA ILE A 90 1.40 -10.72 11.51
C ILE A 90 0.49 -11.94 11.32
N LYS A 91 0.56 -12.56 10.13
CA LYS A 91 -0.23 -13.75 9.82
C LYS A 91 0.15 -14.96 10.68
N LYS A 92 1.43 -15.16 10.99
CA LYS A 92 1.89 -16.23 11.89
C LYS A 92 1.38 -16.02 13.32
N MET A 93 1.20 -14.76 13.72
CA MET A 93 0.71 -14.38 15.05
C MET A 93 -0.82 -14.35 15.15
N GLY A 94 -1.55 -14.50 14.02
CA GLY A 94 -3.02 -14.58 13.99
C GLY A 94 -3.75 -13.23 13.90
N PHE A 95 -3.02 -12.12 13.69
CA PHE A 95 -3.59 -10.77 13.64
C PHE A 95 -3.83 -10.25 12.22
N GLU A 96 -3.73 -11.11 11.18
CA GLU A 96 -3.90 -10.68 9.78
C GLU A 96 -5.27 -10.08 9.47
N HIS A 97 -6.27 -10.35 10.30
CA HIS A 97 -7.60 -9.79 10.14
C HIS A 97 -7.65 -8.27 10.34
N LEU A 98 -6.69 -7.70 11.08
CA LEU A 98 -6.58 -6.25 11.31
C LEU A 98 -5.91 -5.50 10.15
N PHE A 99 -5.14 -6.18 9.31
CA PHE A 99 -4.29 -5.54 8.32
C PHE A 99 -4.82 -5.76 6.90
N ALA A 100 -4.61 -4.77 6.04
CA ALA A 100 -4.86 -4.94 4.62
C ALA A 100 -3.84 -5.91 4.03
N GLU A 101 -4.31 -6.95 3.36
CA GLU A 101 -3.43 -7.95 2.75
C GLU A 101 -2.53 -7.30 1.70
N ILE A 102 -1.23 -7.55 1.77
CA ILE A 102 -0.27 -7.13 0.75
C ILE A 102 0.31 -8.33 0.01
N SER A 103 0.51 -8.19 -1.28
CA SER A 103 1.18 -9.19 -2.12
C SER A 103 2.12 -8.51 -3.09
N CYS A 104 3.18 -9.21 -3.52
CA CYS A 104 4.12 -8.72 -4.52
C CYS A 104 3.81 -9.35 -5.88
N PHE A 105 3.89 -8.55 -6.93
CA PHE A 105 3.87 -8.97 -8.33
C PHE A 105 5.08 -8.39 -9.05
N THR A 106 5.93 -9.28 -9.55
CA THR A 106 7.12 -8.89 -10.32
C THR A 106 6.79 -8.86 -11.80
N TYR A 107 6.99 -7.71 -12.44
CA TYR A 107 6.79 -7.54 -13.88
C TYR A 107 8.02 -6.86 -14.50
N LYS A 108 8.59 -7.47 -15.53
CA LYS A 108 9.81 -7.00 -16.22
C LYS A 108 10.98 -6.63 -15.30
N GLY A 109 11.12 -7.37 -14.18
CA GLY A 109 12.19 -7.16 -13.20
C GLY A 109 11.89 -6.09 -12.14
N TYR A 110 10.71 -5.47 -12.15
CA TYR A 110 10.25 -4.52 -11.16
C TYR A 110 9.22 -5.14 -10.23
N ASN A 111 9.32 -4.82 -8.94
CA ASN A 111 8.39 -5.28 -7.92
C ASN A 111 7.29 -4.24 -7.70
N PHE A 112 6.05 -4.67 -7.84
CA PHE A 112 4.85 -3.92 -7.53
C PHE A 112 4.12 -4.59 -6.38
N TYR A 113 3.64 -3.82 -5.42
CA TYR A 113 2.96 -4.34 -4.25
C TYR A 113 1.48 -4.00 -4.32
N ILE A 114 0.65 -5.01 -4.17
CA ILE A 114 -0.80 -4.94 -4.41
C ILE A 114 -1.52 -5.11 -3.07
N MET A 115 -2.43 -4.18 -2.79
CA MET A 115 -3.31 -4.21 -1.61
C MET A 115 -4.76 -3.98 -2.05
N PRO A 116 -5.77 -4.47 -1.30
CA PRO A 116 -7.15 -4.01 -1.50
C PRO A 116 -7.23 -2.52 -1.17
N ARG A 117 -8.14 -1.80 -1.82
CA ARG A 117 -8.46 -0.45 -1.42
C ARG A 117 -9.32 -0.47 -0.16
N VAL A 118 -8.90 0.21 0.88
CA VAL A 118 -9.74 0.53 2.04
C VAL A 118 -10.42 1.88 1.86
N SER A 119 -11.57 2.06 2.47
CA SER A 119 -12.38 3.28 2.43
C SER A 119 -12.56 3.84 3.85
N GLY A 120 -13.09 5.06 3.96
CA GLY A 120 -13.36 5.66 5.26
C GLY A 120 -12.10 5.93 6.09
N ILE A 121 -10.96 6.20 5.40
CA ILE A 121 -9.72 6.60 6.06
C ILE A 121 -10.00 7.90 6.81
N GLN A 122 -9.66 7.89 8.11
CA GLN A 122 -9.90 9.01 9.01
C GLN A 122 -8.95 10.18 8.72
N PRO A 123 -9.31 11.42 9.10
CA PRO A 123 -8.39 12.55 9.05
C PRO A 123 -7.18 12.31 9.98
N PHE A 124 -6.02 12.79 9.55
CA PHE A 124 -4.81 12.76 10.37
C PHE A 124 -5.03 13.56 11.69
N GLY A 125 -4.64 12.95 12.82
CA GLY A 125 -4.76 13.58 14.15
C GLY A 125 -5.91 13.09 15.02
N ASP A 126 -6.68 12.08 14.56
CA ASP A 126 -7.75 11.43 15.33
C ASP A 126 -7.34 9.97 15.64
N ASP A 127 -6.22 9.82 16.32
CA ASP A 127 -5.55 8.53 16.48
C ASP A 127 -6.26 7.61 17.47
N ASP A 128 -6.95 8.19 18.47
CA ASP A 128 -7.70 7.44 19.48
C ASP A 128 -8.86 6.62 18.86
N VAL A 129 -9.38 7.04 17.73
CA VAL A 129 -10.48 6.35 17.03
C VAL A 129 -10.10 4.93 16.62
N LEU A 130 -8.82 4.66 16.31
CA LEU A 130 -8.37 3.30 16.00
C LEU A 130 -8.64 2.34 17.16
N TYR A 131 -8.32 2.76 18.38
CA TYR A 131 -8.41 1.93 19.58
C TYR A 131 -9.84 1.58 19.98
N GLU A 132 -10.84 2.36 19.55
CA GLU A 132 -12.26 2.05 19.76
C GLU A 132 -12.71 0.78 19.02
N TYR A 133 -11.99 0.38 17.96
CA TYR A 133 -12.31 -0.80 17.14
C TYR A 133 -11.50 -2.04 17.53
N LEU A 134 -10.59 -1.95 18.50
CA LEU A 134 -9.65 -3.00 18.86
C LEU A 134 -9.94 -3.56 20.24
N SER A 135 -9.79 -4.87 20.41
CA SER A 135 -9.70 -5.50 21.73
C SER A 135 -8.40 -5.12 22.45
N TYR A 136 -8.31 -5.33 23.74
CA TYR A 136 -7.09 -5.05 24.51
C TYR A 136 -5.88 -5.82 23.98
N GLU A 137 -6.04 -7.09 23.60
CA GLU A 137 -4.98 -7.90 23.03
C GLU A 137 -4.46 -7.34 21.70
N GLU A 138 -5.37 -6.82 20.86
CA GLU A 138 -5.03 -6.19 19.58
C GLU A 138 -4.35 -4.83 19.79
N GLN A 139 -4.76 -4.06 20.81
CA GLN A 139 -4.09 -2.81 21.18
C GLN A 139 -2.67 -3.07 21.66
N ASP A 140 -2.47 -4.02 22.59
CA ASP A 140 -1.16 -4.41 23.08
C ASP A 140 -0.23 -4.87 21.95
N PHE A 141 -0.76 -5.66 20.99
CA PHE A 141 -0.02 -6.09 19.81
C PHE A 141 0.40 -4.91 18.93
N ILE A 142 -0.48 -3.95 18.71
CA ILE A 142 -0.19 -2.77 17.87
C ILE A 142 0.87 -1.91 18.56
N ASP A 143 0.72 -1.62 19.84
CA ASP A 143 1.62 -0.76 20.61
C ASP A 143 3.02 -1.36 20.71
N GLU A 144 3.14 -2.70 20.78
CA GLU A 144 4.42 -3.39 20.86
C GLU A 144 5.21 -3.33 19.54
N TYR A 145 4.52 -3.46 18.38
CA TYR A 145 5.22 -3.70 17.11
C TYR A 145 5.17 -2.55 16.12
N PHE A 146 4.25 -1.59 16.22
CA PHE A 146 4.06 -0.55 15.23
C PHE A 146 4.31 0.85 15.80
N HIS A 147 5.11 1.65 15.08
CA HIS A 147 5.65 2.92 15.60
C HIS A 147 5.08 4.17 14.93
N ASP A 148 4.29 4.02 13.88
CA ASP A 148 3.74 5.13 13.08
C ASP A 148 2.30 4.86 12.65
N LEU A 149 1.50 4.34 13.59
CA LEU A 149 0.06 4.19 13.33
C LEU A 149 -0.68 5.45 13.77
N HIS A 150 -1.25 6.12 12.80
CA HIS A 150 -2.11 7.29 12.99
C HIS A 150 -3.41 7.11 12.18
N SER A 151 -4.37 7.97 12.40
CA SER A 151 -5.71 7.90 11.78
C SER A 151 -5.70 7.81 10.24
N GLY A 152 -4.67 8.36 9.59
CA GLY A 152 -4.47 8.22 8.14
C GLY A 152 -4.07 6.82 7.67
N ASN A 153 -3.71 5.91 8.58
CA ASN A 153 -3.19 4.57 8.29
C ASN A 153 -4.21 3.45 8.52
N PHE A 154 -5.47 3.77 8.74
CA PHE A 154 -6.52 2.76 8.80
C PHE A 154 -7.80 3.19 8.10
N GLY A 155 -8.62 2.22 7.77
CA GLY A 155 -9.91 2.40 7.14
C GLY A 155 -10.70 1.11 7.16
N PHE A 156 -11.66 0.95 6.24
CA PHE A 156 -12.53 -0.21 6.24
C PHE A 156 -12.53 -0.92 4.89
N GLU A 157 -12.44 -2.23 4.93
CA GLU A 157 -12.72 -3.13 3.81
C GLU A 157 -13.98 -3.94 4.18
N LYS A 158 -15.09 -3.73 3.46
CA LYS A 158 -16.36 -4.44 3.72
C LYS A 158 -16.83 -4.37 5.18
N ASN A 159 -16.74 -3.20 5.77
CA ASN A 159 -17.07 -2.91 7.18
C ASN A 159 -16.14 -3.58 8.22
N GLN A 160 -15.01 -4.12 7.81
CA GLN A 160 -13.96 -4.58 8.71
C GLN A 160 -12.84 -3.55 8.75
N LEU A 161 -12.39 -3.20 9.95
CA LEU A 161 -11.21 -2.35 10.15
C LEU A 161 -10.01 -2.98 9.43
N LYS A 162 -9.24 -2.14 8.75
CA LYS A 162 -8.00 -2.51 8.09
C LYS A 162 -6.95 -1.44 8.27
N ILE A 163 -5.82 -1.83 8.82
CA ILE A 163 -4.62 -1.03 8.93
C ILE A 163 -3.87 -1.11 7.60
N ILE A 164 -3.43 0.03 7.12
CA ILE A 164 -2.59 0.21 5.93
C ILE A 164 -1.34 0.99 6.32
N ASP A 165 -0.31 0.95 5.47
CA ASP A 165 0.94 1.70 5.68
C ASP A 165 1.68 1.34 6.97
N TYR A 166 1.90 0.05 7.18
CA TYR A 166 2.53 -0.53 8.36
C TYR A 166 4.00 -0.94 8.13
N ALA A 167 4.70 -0.23 7.24
CA ALA A 167 6.11 -0.51 6.91
C ALA A 167 7.06 -0.22 8.09
N TRP A 168 6.74 0.79 8.89
CA TRP A 168 7.55 1.14 10.07
C TRP A 168 7.11 0.32 11.29
N ASN A 169 7.73 -0.83 11.44
CA ASN A 169 7.43 -1.80 12.48
C ASN A 169 8.72 -2.45 13.03
N SER A 170 8.63 -3.16 14.15
CA SER A 170 9.70 -3.94 14.74
C SER A 170 9.61 -5.45 14.47
N LEU A 171 8.62 -5.89 13.66
CA LEU A 171 8.43 -7.30 13.33
C LEU A 171 9.55 -7.83 12.43
N GLY A 172 10.13 -8.98 12.81
CA GLY A 172 11.12 -9.69 12.00
C GLY A 172 12.49 -8.99 11.89
N LYS A 173 12.80 -8.10 12.84
CA LYS A 173 14.13 -7.46 12.97
C LYS A 173 15.04 -8.23 13.89
#